data_91f0e7363803c10f7fcb38ccf62ea00a
#
_entry.id   91f0e7363803c10f7fcb38ccf62ea00a
#
_cell.length_a   1.000
_cell.length_b   1.000
_cell.length_c   1.000
_cell.angle_alpha   90.00
_cell.angle_beta   90.00
_cell.angle_gamma   90.00
#
_symmetry.space_group_name_H-M   'P 1'
#
loop_
_entity.id
_entity.type
_entity.pdbx_description
1 polymer ?
#
loop_
_entity_poly.entity_id
_entity_poly.type
_entity_poly.pdbx_seq_one_letter_code
_entity_poly.pdbx_strand_id
1 'polypeptide(L)'
;MMKSKLAILIGLVALASTAHAAEIYNKDSNKLDLYGKVKGEHDFVSSVGNADATYARLGFKGETQIANGVVGFGQFEHQFNANQPEGSQTEKTRLAFAGLDFGDYGSIDYGRNYGIQYDIGSYTDVLTEFGGDSYQYTDNYMNGRTTGVLTYRNKNFFGLVDGLALGLQYQGANEDKRDPLVSNGEGFGTSLQYEIPDSGVTLGAAYSRAKTTDLNYGTAPAHRAASGDTAEAWSVGAKYDANSIMLATMYTETHNMTPLAKTVAGTTTDELFTDKSKAFEAIAGYTFDFGLQPTVGYVQQRAEVNGASFDAVKYVQLGAAYYFNKNFAVDAAYKINMLKDDHNYGLTTDDQAVLGATYQF
;
A
#
# COMPACT_ATOMS: atom_id res chain seq x y z
N MET A 1 -39.99 -7.35 -19.10
CA MET A 1 -38.97 -8.14 -18.37
C MET A 1 -37.59 -7.58 -18.68
N MET A 2 -37.17 -6.58 -17.96
CA MET A 2 -35.82 -6.03 -18.05
C MET A 2 -34.95 -6.79 -17.06
N LYS A 3 -34.01 -7.56 -17.58
CA LYS A 3 -32.96 -8.15 -16.74
C LYS A 3 -32.01 -7.03 -16.35
N SER A 4 -32.08 -6.57 -15.10
CA SER A 4 -31.11 -5.66 -14.55
C SER A 4 -29.75 -6.35 -14.53
N LYS A 5 -28.82 -5.87 -15.33
CA LYS A 5 -27.42 -6.27 -15.24
C LYS A 5 -26.86 -5.61 -13.97
N LEU A 6 -26.78 -6.36 -12.90
CA LEU A 6 -26.07 -5.99 -11.69
C LEU A 6 -24.58 -6.00 -12.02
N ALA A 7 -24.06 -4.90 -12.51
CA ALA A 7 -22.63 -4.67 -12.65
C ALA A 7 -22.20 -3.88 -11.41
N ILE A 8 -21.94 -4.59 -10.30
CA ILE A 8 -21.34 -3.98 -9.12
C ILE A 8 -19.84 -3.93 -9.38
N LEU A 9 -19.38 -2.75 -9.70
CA LEU A 9 -17.96 -2.43 -9.85
C LEU A 9 -17.45 -1.95 -8.49
N ILE A 10 -16.98 -2.86 -7.64
CA ILE A 10 -16.20 -2.47 -6.47
C ILE A 10 -14.89 -1.88 -6.99
N GLY A 11 -14.74 -0.57 -6.75
CA GLY A 11 -13.68 0.17 -7.35
C GLY A 11 -12.31 -0.05 -6.73
N LEU A 12 -11.44 -0.29 -7.63
CA LEU A 12 -10.05 0.16 -7.69
C LEU A 12 -9.36 0.51 -6.37
N VAL A 13 -8.87 -0.52 -5.70
CA VAL A 13 -7.53 -0.54 -5.15
C VAL A 13 -6.97 -1.90 -5.52
N ALA A 14 -6.03 -1.91 -6.43
CA ALA A 14 -5.10 -2.98 -6.68
C ALA A 14 -5.00 -3.35 -8.16
N LEU A 15 -4.10 -2.71 -8.82
CA LEU A 15 -3.35 -3.30 -9.90
C LEU A 15 -2.07 -3.94 -9.31
N ALA A 16 -2.23 -4.86 -8.41
CA ALA A 16 -1.20 -5.85 -8.11
C ALA A 16 -1.93 -7.16 -7.92
N SER A 17 -1.92 -7.98 -8.93
CA SER A 17 -2.62 -9.26 -9.02
C SER A 17 -4.15 -9.14 -9.02
N THR A 18 -4.78 -9.18 -10.17
CA THR A 18 -6.16 -9.67 -10.29
C THR A 18 -6.16 -11.16 -9.94
N ALA A 19 -5.97 -11.49 -8.65
CA ALA A 19 -6.42 -12.76 -8.16
C ALA A 19 -7.92 -12.81 -8.48
N HIS A 20 -8.31 -13.65 -9.41
CA HIS A 20 -9.72 -13.88 -9.68
C HIS A 20 -10.24 -14.62 -8.46
N ALA A 21 -10.90 -13.86 -7.56
CA ALA A 21 -11.56 -14.44 -6.43
C ALA A 21 -12.50 -15.55 -6.89
N ALA A 22 -12.38 -16.73 -6.31
CA ALA A 22 -13.29 -17.81 -6.59
C ALA A 22 -14.64 -17.48 -5.95
N GLU A 23 -15.68 -17.33 -6.76
CA GLU A 23 -17.04 -17.18 -6.24
C GLU A 23 -17.43 -18.50 -5.54
N ILE A 24 -17.57 -18.47 -4.21
CA ILE A 24 -17.95 -19.65 -3.42
C ILE A 24 -19.46 -19.69 -3.26
N TYR A 25 -20.10 -18.54 -3.19
CA TYR A 25 -21.52 -18.43 -2.94
C TYR A 25 -22.09 -17.20 -3.65
N ASN A 26 -23.21 -17.39 -4.37
CA ASN A 26 -23.94 -16.32 -5.01
C ASN A 26 -25.41 -16.71 -5.12
N LYS A 27 -26.19 -16.41 -4.09
CA LYS A 27 -27.60 -16.74 -4.02
C LYS A 27 -28.36 -15.75 -3.14
N ASP A 28 -29.62 -15.51 -3.50
CA ASP A 28 -30.55 -14.67 -2.73
C ASP A 28 -29.98 -13.27 -2.44
N SER A 29 -29.32 -12.66 -3.45
CA SER A 29 -28.65 -11.36 -3.36
C SER A 29 -27.50 -11.29 -2.35
N ASN A 30 -26.94 -12.44 -1.98
CA ASN A 30 -25.71 -12.54 -1.20
C ASN A 30 -24.60 -13.13 -2.06
N LYS A 31 -23.41 -12.58 -1.95
CA LYS A 31 -22.23 -13.02 -2.66
C LYS A 31 -21.06 -13.16 -1.70
N LEU A 32 -20.28 -14.23 -1.85
CA LEU A 32 -19.03 -14.45 -1.13
C LEU A 32 -17.97 -14.94 -2.10
N ASP A 33 -16.90 -14.18 -2.21
CA ASP A 33 -15.73 -14.51 -3.00
C ASP A 33 -14.55 -14.82 -2.06
N LEU A 34 -13.86 -15.93 -2.31
CA LEU A 34 -12.61 -16.29 -1.66
C LEU A 34 -11.45 -15.98 -2.60
N TYR A 35 -10.40 -15.36 -2.08
CA TYR A 35 -9.17 -15.11 -2.83
C TYR A 35 -7.95 -15.36 -1.96
N GLY A 36 -6.83 -15.60 -2.61
CA GLY A 36 -5.58 -15.77 -1.90
C GLY A 36 -4.40 -16.09 -2.79
N LYS A 37 -3.25 -16.21 -2.16
CA LYS A 37 -2.03 -16.65 -2.84
C LYS A 37 -1.08 -17.37 -1.88
N VAL A 38 -0.27 -18.24 -2.45
CA VAL A 38 0.93 -18.77 -1.82
C VAL A 38 2.11 -18.32 -2.67
N LYS A 39 3.06 -17.63 -2.07
CA LYS A 39 4.31 -17.20 -2.71
C LYS A 39 5.48 -17.90 -2.03
N GLY A 40 6.18 -18.75 -2.77
CA GLY A 40 7.52 -19.22 -2.42
C GLY A 40 8.51 -18.18 -2.89
N GLU A 41 9.34 -17.66 -1.99
CA GLU A 41 10.20 -16.53 -2.26
C GLU A 41 11.55 -16.68 -1.57
N HIS A 42 12.61 -16.33 -2.27
CA HIS A 42 13.97 -16.35 -1.75
C HIS A 42 14.72 -15.06 -2.07
N ASP A 43 15.19 -14.42 -1.01
CA ASP A 43 15.97 -13.20 -1.07
C ASP A 43 17.47 -13.50 -1.00
N PHE A 44 18.23 -12.84 -1.88
CA PHE A 44 19.67 -12.86 -1.90
C PHE A 44 20.20 -11.47 -1.57
N VAL A 45 20.77 -11.30 -0.39
CA VAL A 45 21.33 -10.03 0.08
C VAL A 45 22.78 -10.23 0.44
N SER A 46 23.68 -9.40 -0.07
CA SER A 46 25.12 -9.62 0.04
C SER A 46 25.66 -9.55 1.47
N SER A 47 25.12 -8.68 2.32
CA SER A 47 25.63 -8.45 3.68
C SER A 47 25.03 -9.37 4.75
N VAL A 48 23.76 -9.79 4.59
CA VAL A 48 23.03 -10.59 5.59
C VAL A 48 22.81 -12.05 5.16
N GLY A 49 23.24 -12.40 3.96
CA GLY A 49 23.06 -13.73 3.39
C GLY A 49 21.70 -13.94 2.77
N ASN A 50 21.40 -15.22 2.51
CA ASN A 50 20.16 -15.60 1.86
C ASN A 50 19.03 -15.72 2.89
N ALA A 51 17.84 -15.29 2.53
CA ALA A 51 16.66 -15.35 3.39
C ALA A 51 15.46 -15.95 2.65
N ASP A 52 14.73 -16.84 3.31
CA ASP A 52 13.43 -17.29 2.89
C ASP A 52 12.39 -16.24 3.27
N ALA A 53 11.57 -15.81 2.31
CA ALA A 53 10.48 -14.83 2.51
C ALA A 53 9.10 -15.44 2.15
N THR A 54 9.00 -16.77 2.13
CA THR A 54 7.78 -17.50 1.77
C THR A 54 6.60 -17.15 2.67
N TYR A 55 5.43 -16.93 2.05
CA TYR A 55 4.19 -16.65 2.77
C TYR A 55 2.94 -17.16 2.04
N ALA A 56 1.84 -17.27 2.79
CA ALA A 56 0.50 -17.45 2.25
C ALA A 56 -0.38 -16.27 2.63
N ARG A 57 -1.34 -15.93 1.78
CA ARG A 57 -2.35 -14.91 2.03
C ARG A 57 -3.72 -15.46 1.69
N LEU A 58 -4.71 -15.21 2.56
CA LEU A 58 -6.08 -15.61 2.39
C LEU A 58 -6.99 -14.42 2.71
N GLY A 59 -8.00 -14.23 1.88
CA GLY A 59 -9.01 -13.20 2.10
C GLY A 59 -10.36 -13.59 1.52
N PHE A 60 -11.39 -12.93 2.00
CA PHE A 60 -12.72 -13.01 1.42
C PHE A 60 -13.33 -11.62 1.24
N LYS A 61 -14.23 -11.52 0.26
CA LYS A 61 -15.10 -10.37 0.02
C LYS A 61 -16.54 -10.85 0.08
N GLY A 62 -17.36 -10.20 0.88
CA GLY A 62 -18.77 -10.49 1.01
C GLY A 62 -19.63 -9.29 0.63
N GLU A 63 -20.76 -9.54 -0.01
CA GLU A 63 -21.75 -8.54 -0.38
C GLU A 63 -23.16 -9.08 -0.11
N THR A 64 -24.05 -8.19 0.33
CA THR A 64 -25.46 -8.51 0.53
C THR A 64 -26.32 -7.31 0.18
N GLN A 65 -27.39 -7.52 -0.57
CA GLN A 65 -28.35 -6.47 -0.82
C GLN A 65 -29.24 -6.25 0.39
N ILE A 66 -29.20 -5.06 0.98
CA ILE A 66 -29.98 -4.70 2.18
C ILE A 66 -31.31 -4.07 1.77
N ALA A 67 -31.29 -3.20 0.79
CA ALA A 67 -32.45 -2.51 0.24
C ALA A 67 -32.22 -2.19 -1.24
N ASN A 68 -33.25 -1.67 -1.91
CA ASN A 68 -33.08 -1.24 -3.29
C ASN A 68 -32.03 -0.11 -3.38
N GLY A 69 -30.94 -0.37 -4.12
CA GLY A 69 -29.83 0.57 -4.28
C GLY A 69 -28.88 0.65 -3.08
N VAL A 70 -29.01 -0.23 -2.08
CA VAL A 70 -28.09 -0.30 -0.91
C VAL A 70 -27.53 -1.70 -0.76
N VAL A 71 -26.21 -1.83 -0.82
CA VAL A 71 -25.47 -3.07 -0.64
C VAL A 71 -24.58 -2.97 0.60
N GLY A 72 -24.70 -3.92 1.52
CA GLY A 72 -23.72 -4.11 2.58
C GLY A 72 -22.55 -4.92 2.05
N PHE A 73 -21.34 -4.54 2.40
CA PHE A 73 -20.13 -5.26 1.99
C PHE A 73 -19.12 -5.37 3.12
N GLY A 74 -18.21 -6.33 2.98
CA GLY A 74 -17.09 -6.49 3.89
C GLY A 74 -15.92 -7.20 3.24
N GLN A 75 -14.72 -6.93 3.73
CA GLN A 75 -13.50 -7.59 3.29
C GLN A 75 -12.60 -7.93 4.47
N PHE A 76 -12.05 -9.12 4.42
CA PHE A 76 -11.01 -9.57 5.33
C PHE A 76 -9.82 -10.10 4.54
N GLU A 77 -8.59 -9.79 4.96
CA GLU A 77 -7.37 -10.32 4.39
C GLU A 77 -6.34 -10.57 5.47
N HIS A 78 -5.80 -11.79 5.49
CA HIS A 78 -4.79 -12.21 6.46
C HIS A 78 -3.59 -12.83 5.75
N GLN A 79 -2.38 -12.58 6.29
CA GLN A 79 -1.14 -13.14 5.79
C GLN A 79 -0.47 -13.98 6.87
N PHE A 80 -0.07 -15.18 6.48
CA PHE A 80 0.69 -16.13 7.27
C PHE A 80 2.10 -16.21 6.69
N ASN A 81 3.12 -15.88 7.47
CA ASN A 81 4.50 -16.04 7.05
C ASN A 81 4.94 -17.50 7.30
N ALA A 82 5.61 -18.12 6.33
CA ALA A 82 6.00 -19.51 6.39
C ALA A 82 7.53 -19.70 6.40
N ASN A 83 8.25 -18.62 6.64
CA ASN A 83 9.72 -18.55 6.59
C ASN A 83 10.43 -18.74 7.93
N GLN A 84 9.70 -19.16 8.97
CA GLN A 84 10.24 -19.42 10.29
C GLN A 84 9.92 -20.85 10.74
N PRO A 85 10.67 -21.42 11.71
CA PRO A 85 10.33 -22.71 12.28
C PRO A 85 8.91 -22.76 12.85
N GLU A 86 8.31 -23.95 12.88
CA GLU A 86 7.02 -24.17 13.52
C GLU A 86 7.02 -23.64 14.96
N GLY A 87 5.97 -22.87 15.31
CA GLY A 87 5.86 -22.21 16.62
C GLY A 87 6.50 -20.83 16.71
N SER A 88 7.28 -20.41 15.71
CA SER A 88 7.88 -19.05 15.62
C SER A 88 7.38 -18.26 14.41
N GLN A 89 6.41 -18.79 13.68
CA GLN A 89 5.81 -18.15 12.52
C GLN A 89 5.01 -16.92 12.94
N THR A 90 5.04 -15.90 12.11
CA THR A 90 4.31 -14.66 12.33
C THR A 90 3.14 -14.53 11.36
N GLU A 91 2.14 -13.78 11.77
CA GLU A 91 0.95 -13.52 10.98
C GLU A 91 0.50 -12.07 11.11
N LYS A 92 -0.27 -11.57 10.15
CA LYS A 92 -0.81 -10.22 10.21
C LYS A 92 -2.15 -10.09 9.47
N THR A 93 -3.12 -9.46 10.12
CA THR A 93 -4.33 -8.99 9.46
C THR A 93 -3.98 -7.76 8.62
N ARG A 94 -4.19 -7.86 7.32
CA ARG A 94 -3.92 -6.78 6.38
C ARG A 94 -5.12 -5.87 6.21
N LEU A 95 -6.31 -6.45 6.01
CA LEU A 95 -7.57 -5.74 5.85
C LEU A 95 -8.65 -6.38 6.72
N ALA A 96 -9.51 -5.56 7.32
CA ALA A 96 -10.70 -5.99 8.05
C ALA A 96 -11.66 -4.80 8.17
N PHE A 97 -12.59 -4.67 7.25
CA PHE A 97 -13.55 -3.58 7.23
C PHE A 97 -14.89 -4.02 6.69
N ALA A 98 -15.93 -3.25 7.03
CA ALA A 98 -17.28 -3.42 6.51
C ALA A 98 -17.92 -2.07 6.21
N GLY A 99 -18.87 -2.04 5.28
CA GLY A 99 -19.46 -0.81 4.82
C GLY A 99 -20.78 -0.97 4.09
N LEU A 100 -21.25 0.16 3.57
CA LEU A 100 -22.46 0.28 2.76
C LEU A 100 -22.12 0.98 1.45
N ASP A 101 -22.64 0.46 0.35
CA ASP A 101 -22.60 1.07 -0.98
C ASP A 101 -24.01 1.55 -1.38
N PHE A 102 -24.10 2.79 -1.79
CA PHE A 102 -25.32 3.49 -2.18
C PHE A 102 -25.35 3.80 -3.69
N GLY A 103 -24.58 3.04 -4.49
CA GLY A 103 -24.46 3.24 -5.95
C GLY A 103 -23.83 4.59 -6.30
N ASP A 104 -24.51 5.40 -7.09
CA ASP A 104 -23.98 6.71 -7.54
C ASP A 104 -23.71 7.69 -6.39
N TYR A 105 -24.31 7.46 -5.23
CA TYR A 105 -24.02 8.28 -4.04
C TYR A 105 -22.75 7.86 -3.29
N GLY A 106 -22.08 6.79 -3.77
CA GLY A 106 -20.82 6.31 -3.22
C GLY A 106 -20.97 5.32 -2.10
N SER A 107 -19.85 5.00 -1.47
CA SER A 107 -19.77 4.01 -0.38
C SER A 107 -19.14 4.61 0.88
N ILE A 108 -19.47 4.02 2.02
CA ILE A 108 -18.84 4.32 3.30
C ILE A 108 -18.42 3.01 3.95
N ASP A 109 -17.19 2.93 4.44
CA ASP A 109 -16.67 1.78 5.18
C ASP A 109 -15.91 2.20 6.42
N TYR A 110 -15.80 1.27 7.38
CA TYR A 110 -15.04 1.46 8.60
C TYR A 110 -14.24 0.21 8.95
N GLY A 111 -13.00 0.41 9.40
CA GLY A 111 -12.17 -0.66 9.93
C GLY A 111 -10.67 -0.48 9.67
N ARG A 112 -9.98 -1.61 9.49
CA ARG A 112 -8.61 -1.65 9.03
C ARG A 112 -8.60 -1.69 7.51
N ASN A 113 -8.17 -0.59 6.88
CA ASN A 113 -8.18 -0.42 5.44
C ASN A 113 -6.96 0.37 4.98
N TYR A 114 -6.85 0.64 3.70
CA TYR A 114 -5.83 1.53 3.18
C TYR A 114 -6.10 2.98 3.57
N GLY A 115 -5.06 3.67 3.97
CA GLY A 115 -5.06 5.11 4.18
C GLY A 115 -5.19 5.86 2.86
N ILE A 116 -5.75 7.07 2.93
CA ILE A 116 -6.10 7.88 1.74
C ILE A 116 -4.90 8.20 0.84
N GLN A 117 -3.68 8.27 1.39
CA GLN A 117 -2.45 8.52 0.62
C GLN A 117 -2.15 7.37 -0.35
N TYR A 118 -2.58 6.15 -0.01
CA TYR A 118 -2.39 4.98 -0.86
C TYR A 118 -3.18 5.06 -2.18
N ASP A 119 -4.19 5.91 -2.27
CA ASP A 119 -4.90 6.15 -3.53
C ASP A 119 -3.95 6.63 -4.64
N ILE A 120 -2.90 7.37 -4.27
CA ILE A 120 -1.85 7.82 -5.19
C ILE A 120 -0.68 6.85 -5.19
N GLY A 121 -0.29 6.36 -4.03
CA GLY A 121 0.81 5.41 -3.90
C GLY A 121 0.61 4.11 -4.64
N SER A 122 -0.62 3.67 -4.79
CA SER A 122 -0.95 2.48 -5.58
C SER A 122 -0.54 2.57 -7.05
N TYR A 123 -0.30 3.78 -7.58
CA TYR A 123 0.13 3.95 -8.97
C TYR A 123 1.51 3.33 -9.21
N THR A 124 2.39 3.42 -8.22
CA THR A 124 3.77 2.93 -8.31
C THR A 124 4.02 1.64 -7.49
N ASP A 125 3.07 1.19 -6.68
CA ASP A 125 3.14 -0.09 -5.93
C ASP A 125 2.82 -1.30 -6.84
N VAL A 126 3.52 -1.37 -7.97
CA VAL A 126 3.31 -2.37 -9.05
C VAL A 126 4.62 -2.99 -9.53
N LEU A 127 5.75 -2.69 -8.90
CA LEU A 127 7.02 -3.33 -9.17
C LEU A 127 6.95 -4.83 -8.81
N THR A 128 7.74 -5.63 -9.50
CA THR A 128 7.71 -7.08 -9.38
C THR A 128 7.93 -7.55 -7.94
N GLU A 129 8.82 -6.90 -7.19
CA GLU A 129 9.13 -7.30 -5.81
C GLU A 129 9.31 -6.11 -4.87
N PHE A 130 10.15 -5.17 -5.23
CA PHE A 130 10.41 -3.97 -4.44
C PHE A 130 9.41 -2.86 -4.78
N GLY A 131 9.49 -1.72 -4.13
CA GLY A 131 8.58 -0.59 -4.31
C GLY A 131 7.70 -0.38 -3.10
N GLY A 132 7.04 0.78 -3.04
CA GLY A 132 6.19 1.16 -1.92
C GLY A 132 6.93 1.40 -0.60
N ASP A 133 8.26 1.32 -0.58
CA ASP A 133 9.11 1.47 0.60
C ASP A 133 9.63 2.90 0.80
N SER A 134 9.28 3.81 -0.08
CA SER A 134 9.69 5.22 0.04
C SER A 134 8.81 6.05 0.98
N TYR A 135 7.53 5.64 1.22
CA TYR A 135 6.62 6.38 2.11
C TYR A 135 5.47 5.54 2.67
N GLN A 136 5.20 4.32 2.15
CA GLN A 136 4.02 3.50 2.48
C GLN A 136 4.21 2.68 3.77
N TYR A 137 4.44 3.35 4.88
CA TYR A 137 4.55 2.66 6.17
C TYR A 137 3.17 2.21 6.67
N THR A 138 3.07 0.93 7.06
CA THR A 138 1.86 0.36 7.65
C THR A 138 1.66 0.88 9.07
N ASP A 139 0.40 1.17 9.43
CA ASP A 139 -0.01 1.75 10.71
C ASP A 139 0.66 3.11 11.03
N ASN A 140 1.12 3.80 9.99
CA ASN A 140 1.68 5.13 10.06
C ASN A 140 0.68 6.13 9.49
N TYR A 141 -0.15 6.68 10.35
CA TYR A 141 -1.23 7.60 9.97
C TYR A 141 -2.09 7.03 8.83
N MET A 142 -2.38 7.83 7.80
CA MET A 142 -3.18 7.43 6.63
C MET A 142 -2.32 7.14 5.38
N ASN A 143 -1.08 6.65 5.55
CA ASN A 143 -0.18 6.35 4.41
C ASN A 143 -0.43 4.98 3.78
N GLY A 144 -0.13 3.92 4.51
CA GLY A 144 -0.32 2.54 4.06
C GLY A 144 -1.61 1.95 4.62
N ARG A 145 -1.62 0.65 4.92
CA ARG A 145 -2.76 0.04 5.64
C ARG A 145 -2.74 0.51 7.09
N THR A 146 -3.90 0.90 7.59
CA THR A 146 -4.03 1.42 8.95
C THR A 146 -5.38 1.08 9.57
N THR A 147 -5.51 1.25 10.87
CA THR A 147 -6.72 0.92 11.63
C THR A 147 -7.53 2.17 11.98
N GLY A 148 -8.83 1.96 12.27
CA GLY A 148 -9.71 3.02 12.76
C GLY A 148 -10.05 4.07 11.73
N VAL A 149 -10.07 3.70 10.45
CA VAL A 149 -10.42 4.61 9.36
C VAL A 149 -11.88 4.47 8.95
N LEU A 150 -12.57 5.59 8.88
CA LEU A 150 -13.88 5.76 8.25
C LEU A 150 -13.65 6.40 6.90
N THR A 151 -13.98 5.67 5.82
CA THR A 151 -13.70 6.11 4.46
C THR A 151 -15.01 6.28 3.69
N TYR A 152 -15.19 7.44 3.07
CA TYR A 152 -16.19 7.67 2.05
C TYR A 152 -15.52 7.71 0.69
N ARG A 153 -16.10 7.03 -0.31
CA ARG A 153 -15.63 7.02 -1.70
C ARG A 153 -16.79 7.27 -2.65
N ASN A 154 -16.55 8.12 -3.62
CA ASN A 154 -17.50 8.36 -4.71
C ASN A 154 -16.77 8.30 -6.04
N LYS A 155 -17.36 7.60 -6.98
CA LYS A 155 -16.88 7.51 -8.36
C LYS A 155 -17.74 8.34 -9.27
N ASN A 156 -17.14 8.79 -10.38
CA ASN A 156 -17.82 9.59 -11.38
C ASN A 156 -18.48 10.84 -10.80
N PHE A 157 -18.00 11.31 -9.64
CA PHE A 157 -18.47 12.49 -8.94
C PHE A 157 -20.01 12.59 -8.94
N PHE A 158 -20.64 11.62 -8.27
CA PHE A 158 -22.11 11.47 -8.19
C PHE A 158 -22.79 11.23 -9.56
N GLY A 159 -22.08 10.64 -10.51
CA GLY A 159 -22.55 10.44 -11.88
C GLY A 159 -22.52 11.71 -12.75
N LEU A 160 -21.89 12.79 -12.28
CA LEU A 160 -21.84 14.08 -12.99
C LEU A 160 -20.59 14.22 -13.87
N VAL A 161 -19.48 13.58 -13.51
CA VAL A 161 -18.22 13.67 -14.24
C VAL A 161 -17.59 12.29 -14.32
N ASP A 162 -17.65 11.69 -15.50
CA ASP A 162 -17.06 10.38 -15.76
C ASP A 162 -15.55 10.40 -15.48
N GLY A 163 -15.08 9.36 -14.80
CA GLY A 163 -13.67 9.20 -14.45
C GLY A 163 -13.19 10.01 -13.23
N LEU A 164 -14.00 10.92 -12.68
CA LEU A 164 -13.63 11.71 -11.51
C LEU A 164 -14.02 10.96 -10.22
N ALA A 165 -13.02 10.55 -9.41
CA ALA A 165 -13.23 9.88 -8.13
C ALA A 165 -12.81 10.78 -6.97
N LEU A 166 -13.63 10.81 -5.91
CA LEU A 166 -13.37 11.51 -4.65
C LEU A 166 -13.26 10.51 -3.51
N GLY A 167 -12.23 10.66 -2.68
CA GLY A 167 -12.08 9.97 -1.39
C GLY A 167 -12.05 10.98 -0.24
N LEU A 168 -12.76 10.65 0.84
CA LEU A 168 -12.67 11.36 2.12
C LEU A 168 -12.43 10.33 3.21
N GLN A 169 -11.51 10.60 4.12
CA GLN A 169 -11.18 9.66 5.18
C GLN A 169 -10.99 10.39 6.51
N TYR A 170 -11.56 9.81 7.56
CA TYR A 170 -11.29 10.16 8.95
C TYR A 170 -10.59 9.01 9.63
N GLN A 171 -9.55 9.29 10.39
CA GLN A 171 -8.87 8.32 11.25
C GLN A 171 -9.07 8.70 12.71
N GLY A 172 -9.60 7.78 13.51
CA GLY A 172 -9.68 7.95 14.96
C GLY A 172 -8.30 7.87 15.62
N ALA A 173 -8.18 8.40 16.81
CA ALA A 173 -6.95 8.30 17.59
C ALA A 173 -6.67 6.84 17.97
N ASN A 174 -5.41 6.42 17.85
CA ASN A 174 -4.91 5.09 18.18
C ASN A 174 -3.64 5.25 19.03
N GLU A 175 -3.82 5.62 20.30
CA GLU A 175 -2.73 5.98 21.20
C GLU A 175 -2.47 4.90 22.27
N ASP A 176 -3.55 4.30 22.81
CA ASP A 176 -3.46 3.43 23.99
C ASP A 176 -2.67 2.15 23.73
N LYS A 177 -1.58 1.97 24.50
CA LYS A 177 -0.71 0.78 24.51
C LYS A 177 -0.06 0.44 23.16
N ARG A 178 0.07 1.38 22.24
CA ARG A 178 0.76 1.20 20.97
C ARG A 178 2.19 1.69 21.05
N ASP A 179 3.05 1.09 20.24
CA ASP A 179 4.34 1.64 19.94
C ASP A 179 4.19 3.04 19.34
N PRO A 180 4.96 4.04 19.79
CA PRO A 180 4.88 5.41 19.26
C PRO A 180 4.97 5.51 17.73
N LEU A 181 5.76 4.68 17.08
CA LEU A 181 5.92 4.70 15.62
C LEU A 181 4.67 4.23 14.84
N VAL A 182 3.74 3.54 15.51
CA VAL A 182 2.48 3.03 14.94
C VAL A 182 1.25 3.60 15.67
N SER A 183 1.44 4.69 16.41
CA SER A 183 0.40 5.47 17.07
C SER A 183 0.02 6.68 16.23
N ASN A 184 -1.22 7.13 16.35
CA ASN A 184 -1.70 8.37 15.72
C ASN A 184 -2.79 9.02 16.56
N GLY A 185 -2.82 10.34 16.57
CA GLY A 185 -3.99 11.10 17.00
C GLY A 185 -5.06 11.17 15.90
N GLU A 186 -6.15 11.88 16.18
CA GLU A 186 -7.23 12.07 15.20
C GLU A 186 -6.74 12.77 13.94
N GLY A 187 -7.23 12.33 12.79
CA GLY A 187 -6.86 12.89 11.51
C GLY A 187 -7.93 12.80 10.44
N PHE A 188 -7.73 13.54 9.37
CA PHE A 188 -8.56 13.47 8.18
C PHE A 188 -7.71 13.56 6.92
N GLY A 189 -8.25 13.08 5.81
CA GLY A 189 -7.61 13.18 4.52
C GLY A 189 -8.61 13.14 3.38
N THR A 190 -8.14 13.52 2.21
CA THR A 190 -8.92 13.53 0.97
C THR A 190 -8.05 13.10 -0.21
N SER A 191 -8.67 12.49 -1.20
CA SER A 191 -8.05 12.21 -2.49
C SER A 191 -8.97 12.62 -3.62
N LEU A 192 -8.37 12.98 -4.75
CA LEU A 192 -9.05 13.23 -6.00
C LEU A 192 -8.26 12.54 -7.10
N GLN A 193 -8.96 11.71 -7.91
CA GLN A 193 -8.36 11.02 -9.04
C GLN A 193 -9.22 11.26 -10.27
N TYR A 194 -8.59 11.50 -11.39
CA TYR A 194 -9.27 11.68 -12.67
C TYR A 194 -8.68 10.71 -13.70
N GLU A 195 -9.48 9.72 -14.04
CA GLU A 195 -9.23 8.83 -15.17
C GLU A 195 -9.76 9.49 -16.43
N ILE A 196 -8.87 9.89 -17.33
CA ILE A 196 -9.25 10.52 -18.60
C ILE A 196 -9.90 9.45 -19.48
N PRO A 197 -11.18 9.59 -19.83
CA PRO A 197 -11.89 8.58 -20.59
C PRO A 197 -11.14 8.16 -21.87
N ASP A 198 -11.14 6.88 -22.17
CA ASP A 198 -10.56 6.26 -23.37
C ASP A 198 -9.05 6.50 -23.60
N SER A 199 -8.35 7.07 -22.63
CA SER A 199 -6.91 7.41 -22.78
C SER A 199 -5.95 6.45 -22.11
N GLY A 200 -6.40 5.70 -21.09
CA GLY A 200 -5.55 4.93 -20.18
C GLY A 200 -4.76 5.79 -19.18
N VAL A 201 -4.97 7.12 -19.17
CA VAL A 201 -4.28 8.05 -18.27
C VAL A 201 -5.12 8.33 -17.04
N THR A 202 -4.49 8.21 -15.85
CA THR A 202 -5.08 8.66 -14.59
C THR A 202 -4.15 9.67 -13.93
N LEU A 203 -4.70 10.77 -13.47
CA LEU A 203 -4.03 11.78 -12.65
C LEU A 203 -4.62 11.75 -11.25
N GLY A 204 -3.81 12.00 -10.22
CA GLY A 204 -4.32 11.98 -8.87
C GLY A 204 -3.55 12.88 -7.92
N ALA A 205 -4.25 13.28 -6.85
CA ALA A 205 -3.69 14.01 -5.73
C ALA A 205 -4.36 13.56 -4.43
N ALA A 206 -3.61 13.54 -3.34
CA ALA A 206 -4.11 13.26 -2.00
C ALA A 206 -3.48 14.21 -0.97
N TYR A 207 -4.22 14.45 0.10
CA TYR A 207 -3.77 15.19 1.27
C TYR A 207 -4.28 14.52 2.53
N SER A 208 -3.45 14.47 3.57
CA SER A 208 -3.86 14.01 4.89
C SER A 208 -3.17 14.79 5.98
N ARG A 209 -3.87 14.94 7.11
CA ARG A 209 -3.38 15.59 8.30
C ARG A 209 -3.92 14.89 9.54
N ALA A 210 -3.06 14.65 10.52
CA ALA A 210 -3.44 14.09 11.81
C ALA A 210 -2.67 14.78 12.94
N LYS A 211 -3.19 14.71 14.16
CA LYS A 211 -2.44 15.08 15.35
C LYS A 211 -1.35 14.04 15.58
N THR A 212 -0.17 14.50 15.97
CA THR A 212 0.87 13.61 16.50
C THR A 212 0.45 13.13 17.90
N THR A 213 0.93 11.97 18.29
CA THR A 213 0.72 11.46 19.65
C THR A 213 1.77 12.01 20.59
N ASP A 214 1.44 12.10 21.88
CA ASP A 214 2.44 12.42 22.89
C ASP A 214 3.36 11.22 23.10
N LEU A 215 4.56 11.29 22.54
CA LEU A 215 5.57 10.22 22.60
C LEU A 215 6.28 10.12 23.96
N ASN A 216 5.81 10.84 24.99
CA ASN A 216 6.36 10.83 26.34
C ASN A 216 6.01 9.57 27.15
N TYR A 217 5.71 8.44 26.50
CA TYR A 217 5.60 7.19 27.24
C TYR A 217 6.98 6.71 27.69
N GLY A 218 7.32 7.20 28.90
CA GLY A 218 8.59 6.92 29.53
C GLY A 218 8.92 5.46 29.63
N THR A 219 9.98 5.11 29.06
CA THR A 219 11.04 4.17 29.39
C THR A 219 11.85 3.91 28.12
N ALA A 220 12.87 4.70 27.94
CA ALA A 220 13.99 4.70 27.00
C ALA A 220 14.13 3.52 26.00
N PRO A 221 14.53 3.73 24.73
CA PRO A 221 15.31 4.88 24.27
C PRO A 221 14.42 6.07 23.94
N ALA A 222 14.98 7.26 23.98
CA ALA A 222 14.23 8.50 23.77
C ALA A 222 13.63 8.52 22.36
N HIS A 223 12.35 8.18 22.24
CA HIS A 223 11.62 8.45 21.02
C HIS A 223 11.53 9.97 20.86
N ARG A 224 12.15 10.49 19.83
CA ARG A 224 12.03 11.89 19.52
C ARG A 224 10.65 12.13 18.89
N ALA A 225 9.81 12.85 19.61
CA ALA A 225 8.62 13.45 19.02
C ALA A 225 9.03 14.22 17.75
N ALA A 226 8.20 14.14 16.74
CA ALA A 226 8.28 15.03 15.60
C ALA A 226 8.32 16.49 16.06
N SER A 227 8.97 17.37 15.30
CA SER A 227 9.16 18.77 15.67
C SER A 227 7.87 19.60 15.75
N GLY A 228 6.71 18.99 15.54
CA GLY A 228 5.40 19.66 15.54
C GLY A 228 4.26 18.78 16.01
N ASP A 229 3.14 19.42 16.39
CA ASP A 229 1.93 18.78 16.89
C ASP A 229 1.08 18.13 15.79
N THR A 230 1.55 18.16 14.55
CA THR A 230 0.78 17.73 13.38
C THR A 230 1.65 16.92 12.42
N ALA A 231 1.15 15.76 12.05
CA ALA A 231 1.65 14.95 10.96
C ALA A 231 0.88 15.28 9.68
N GLU A 232 1.57 15.57 8.59
CA GLU A 232 0.96 15.93 7.30
C GLU A 232 1.60 15.18 6.17
N ALA A 233 0.78 14.81 5.16
CA ALA A 233 1.24 14.27 3.90
C ALA A 233 0.43 14.82 2.73
N TRP A 234 1.10 15.05 1.61
CA TRP A 234 0.45 15.27 0.34
C TRP A 234 1.16 14.51 -0.77
N SER A 235 0.38 14.04 -1.72
CA SER A 235 0.86 13.23 -2.83
C SER A 235 0.23 13.69 -4.14
N VAL A 236 1.01 13.60 -5.21
CA VAL A 236 0.52 13.72 -6.59
C VAL A 236 1.07 12.58 -7.43
N GLY A 237 0.30 12.11 -8.39
CA GLY A 237 0.71 11.02 -9.24
C GLY A 237 0.05 11.05 -10.61
N ALA A 238 0.66 10.36 -11.53
CA ALA A 238 0.14 10.08 -12.85
C ALA A 238 0.47 8.65 -13.25
N LYS A 239 -0.47 7.97 -13.90
CA LYS A 239 -0.24 6.66 -14.51
C LYS A 239 -0.83 6.59 -15.90
N TYR A 240 -0.23 5.77 -16.73
CA TYR A 240 -0.74 5.31 -18.01
C TYR A 240 -0.76 3.79 -18.00
N ASP A 241 -1.92 3.21 -18.24
CA ASP A 241 -2.12 1.77 -18.26
C ASP A 241 -3.05 1.40 -19.43
N ALA A 242 -2.46 1.24 -20.59
CA ALA A 242 -3.15 0.83 -21.83
C ALA A 242 -2.14 0.27 -22.84
N ASN A 243 -2.65 -0.46 -23.86
CA ASN A 243 -1.84 -0.99 -24.95
C ASN A 243 -0.65 -1.85 -24.46
N SER A 244 -0.85 -2.64 -23.39
CA SER A 244 0.20 -3.46 -22.75
C SER A 244 1.36 -2.66 -22.15
N ILE A 245 1.27 -1.34 -22.11
CA ILE A 245 2.26 -0.43 -21.51
C ILE A 245 1.73 0.06 -20.17
N MET A 246 2.56 -0.03 -19.14
CA MET A 246 2.33 0.56 -17.84
C MET A 246 3.43 1.59 -17.56
N LEU A 247 3.04 2.83 -17.34
CA LEU A 247 3.92 3.88 -16.86
C LEU A 247 3.27 4.53 -15.64
N ALA A 248 4.05 4.76 -14.58
CA ALA A 248 3.53 5.45 -13.41
C ALA A 248 4.62 6.31 -12.77
N THR A 249 4.21 7.39 -12.17
CA THR A 249 5.06 8.23 -11.33
C THR A 249 4.26 8.84 -10.20
N MET A 250 4.91 8.99 -9.06
CA MET A 250 4.35 9.72 -7.93
C MET A 250 5.40 10.57 -7.24
N TYR A 251 4.93 11.61 -6.57
CA TYR A 251 5.70 12.40 -5.62
C TYR A 251 4.88 12.57 -4.34
N THR A 252 5.52 12.32 -3.20
CA THR A 252 4.91 12.51 -1.88
C THR A 252 5.84 13.32 -1.00
N GLU A 253 5.28 14.25 -0.25
CA GLU A 253 5.98 14.95 0.81
C GLU A 253 5.25 14.72 2.13
N THR A 254 6.00 14.32 3.17
CA THR A 254 5.48 14.08 4.51
C THR A 254 6.19 14.97 5.53
N HIS A 255 5.48 15.36 6.57
CA HIS A 255 6.01 16.13 7.69
C HIS A 255 5.66 15.45 9.01
N ASN A 256 6.66 15.29 9.88
CA ASN A 256 6.52 14.77 11.25
C ASN A 256 5.91 13.35 11.34
N MET A 257 6.12 12.50 10.35
CA MET A 257 5.44 11.20 10.35
C MET A 257 6.24 10.04 9.75
N THR A 258 7.27 10.27 8.96
CA THR A 258 8.04 9.16 8.38
C THR A 258 8.97 8.58 9.43
N PRO A 259 8.83 7.29 9.80
CA PRO A 259 9.65 6.68 10.83
C PRO A 259 11.07 6.46 10.34
N LEU A 260 12.03 6.60 11.25
CA LEU A 260 13.44 6.34 11.04
C LEU A 260 14.07 5.81 12.32
N ALA A 261 14.81 4.70 12.23
CA ALA A 261 15.49 4.10 13.35
C ALA A 261 16.99 4.45 13.30
N LYS A 262 17.51 5.09 14.36
CA LYS A 262 18.94 5.35 14.49
C LYS A 262 19.65 4.10 15.00
N THR A 263 20.65 3.64 14.25
CA THR A 263 21.40 2.43 14.57
C THR A 263 22.87 2.74 14.69
N VAL A 264 23.48 2.33 15.80
CA VAL A 264 24.92 2.45 16.04
C VAL A 264 25.49 1.07 16.31
N ALA A 265 26.47 0.67 15.52
CA ALA A 265 27.11 -0.66 15.63
C ALA A 265 26.11 -1.84 15.62
N GLY A 266 25.06 -1.75 14.78
CA GLY A 266 24.03 -2.79 14.64
C GLY A 266 22.98 -2.81 15.76
N THR A 267 23.01 -1.85 16.69
CA THR A 267 22.01 -1.73 17.75
C THR A 267 21.17 -0.47 17.53
N THR A 268 19.85 -0.62 17.48
CA THR A 268 18.94 0.52 17.45
C THR A 268 19.05 1.28 18.76
N THR A 269 19.46 2.55 18.69
CA THR A 269 19.71 3.41 19.85
C THR A 269 18.62 4.46 20.01
N ASP A 270 17.86 4.75 18.95
CA ASP A 270 16.81 5.74 18.94
C ASP A 270 15.84 5.48 17.77
N GLU A 271 14.58 5.77 17.97
CA GLU A 271 13.55 5.74 16.95
C GLU A 271 12.91 7.12 16.88
N LEU A 272 12.74 7.64 15.69
CA LEU A 272 12.26 9.01 15.51
C LEU A 272 11.41 9.16 14.25
N PHE A 273 10.62 10.21 14.19
CA PHE A 273 10.04 10.68 12.95
C PHE A 273 10.92 11.74 12.30
N THR A 274 11.03 11.69 10.98
CA THR A 274 11.70 12.75 10.21
C THR A 274 10.91 14.05 10.32
N ASP A 275 11.61 15.19 10.36
CA ASP A 275 10.97 16.49 10.29
C ASP A 275 10.24 16.66 8.95
N LYS A 276 10.85 16.11 7.89
CA LYS A 276 10.32 16.12 6.54
C LYS A 276 10.87 14.93 5.74
N SER A 277 10.04 14.35 4.88
CA SER A 277 10.48 13.37 3.90
C SER A 277 9.87 13.67 2.53
N LYS A 278 10.65 13.43 1.48
CA LYS A 278 10.25 13.57 0.08
C LYS A 278 10.48 12.26 -0.62
N ALA A 279 9.43 11.67 -1.16
CA ALA A 279 9.48 10.44 -1.93
C ALA A 279 9.18 10.71 -3.40
N PHE A 280 9.93 10.08 -4.27
CA PHE A 280 9.70 10.08 -5.71
C PHE A 280 9.85 8.67 -6.25
N GLU A 281 8.87 8.23 -7.02
CA GLU A 281 8.87 6.95 -7.70
C GLU A 281 8.48 7.10 -9.16
N ALA A 282 9.14 6.35 -10.03
CA ALA A 282 8.83 6.29 -11.46
C ALA A 282 9.02 4.85 -11.95
N ILE A 283 8.03 4.33 -12.65
CA ILE A 283 7.95 2.93 -13.06
C ILE A 283 7.55 2.83 -14.52
N ALA A 284 8.14 1.86 -15.21
CA ALA A 284 7.72 1.44 -16.54
C ALA A 284 7.66 -0.08 -16.63
N GLY A 285 6.65 -0.60 -17.32
CA GLY A 285 6.48 -2.01 -17.60
C GLY A 285 5.81 -2.25 -18.95
N TYR A 286 6.00 -3.45 -19.47
CA TYR A 286 5.35 -3.91 -20.69
C TYR A 286 4.89 -5.35 -20.55
N THR A 287 3.66 -5.64 -20.94
CA THR A 287 3.12 -7.01 -20.91
C THR A 287 3.08 -7.61 -22.33
N PHE A 288 3.91 -8.62 -22.56
CA PHE A 288 3.90 -9.36 -23.83
C PHE A 288 2.73 -10.35 -23.88
N ASP A 289 2.18 -10.58 -25.07
CA ASP A 289 1.06 -11.52 -25.27
C ASP A 289 1.38 -12.97 -24.83
N PHE A 290 2.66 -13.34 -24.78
CA PHE A 290 3.07 -14.67 -24.30
C PHE A 290 3.27 -14.74 -22.77
N GLY A 291 2.90 -13.69 -22.02
CA GLY A 291 2.84 -13.69 -20.56
C GLY A 291 4.08 -13.15 -19.86
N LEU A 292 5.12 -12.66 -20.54
CA LEU A 292 6.27 -12.00 -19.93
C LEU A 292 5.94 -10.54 -19.63
N GLN A 293 6.26 -10.07 -18.42
CA GLN A 293 6.08 -8.70 -17.98
C GLN A 293 7.38 -8.17 -17.35
N PRO A 294 8.31 -7.59 -18.13
CA PRO A 294 9.44 -6.86 -17.59
C PRO A 294 9.00 -5.52 -16.98
N THR A 295 9.68 -5.13 -15.92
CA THR A 295 9.48 -3.85 -15.23
C THR A 295 10.81 -3.20 -14.91
N VAL A 296 10.84 -1.88 -14.91
CA VAL A 296 11.92 -1.07 -14.36
C VAL A 296 11.33 0.03 -13.49
N GLY A 297 11.96 0.27 -12.35
CA GLY A 297 11.53 1.31 -11.43
C GLY A 297 12.70 2.07 -10.84
N TYR A 298 12.48 3.34 -10.55
CA TYR A 298 13.35 4.18 -9.73
C TYR A 298 12.58 4.63 -8.51
N VAL A 299 13.18 4.44 -7.33
CA VAL A 299 12.59 4.77 -6.04
C VAL A 299 13.59 5.61 -5.26
N GLN A 300 13.14 6.75 -4.73
CA GLN A 300 13.93 7.61 -3.86
C GLN A 300 13.10 8.17 -2.72
N GLN A 301 13.66 8.14 -1.52
CA GLN A 301 13.18 8.88 -0.35
C GLN A 301 14.33 9.73 0.18
N ARG A 302 14.09 11.03 0.33
CA ARG A 302 15.00 11.98 0.97
C ARG A 302 14.42 12.42 2.29
N ALA A 303 15.10 12.07 3.38
CA ALA A 303 14.74 12.41 4.75
C ALA A 303 15.46 13.69 5.20
N GLU A 304 14.80 14.45 6.07
CA GLU A 304 15.36 15.60 6.77
C GLU A 304 15.17 15.40 8.28
N VAL A 305 16.25 15.51 9.02
CA VAL A 305 16.29 15.39 10.49
C VAL A 305 17.19 16.48 11.04
N ASN A 306 16.67 17.33 11.91
CA ASN A 306 17.41 18.46 12.49
C ASN A 306 18.08 19.37 11.46
N GLY A 307 17.42 19.62 10.32
CA GLY A 307 17.94 20.43 9.24
C GLY A 307 19.01 19.75 8.35
N ALA A 308 19.41 18.52 8.65
CA ALA A 308 20.27 17.71 7.80
C ALA A 308 19.41 16.84 6.84
N SER A 309 19.72 16.88 5.56
CA SER A 309 19.01 16.07 4.53
C SER A 309 19.92 15.00 3.95
N PHE A 310 19.39 13.78 3.79
CA PHE A 310 20.08 12.64 3.20
C PHE A 310 19.08 11.73 2.46
N ASP A 311 19.59 10.89 1.55
CA ASP A 311 18.76 9.87 0.92
C ASP A 311 18.60 8.69 1.91
N ALA A 312 17.35 8.37 2.30
CA ALA A 312 17.03 7.23 3.18
C ALA A 312 16.69 5.96 2.39
N VAL A 313 16.13 6.12 1.19
CA VAL A 313 15.91 5.07 0.20
C VAL A 313 16.35 5.61 -1.14
N LYS A 314 17.12 4.82 -1.91
CA LYS A 314 17.46 5.18 -3.27
C LYS A 314 17.94 3.98 -4.06
N TYR A 315 17.18 3.55 -5.05
CA TYR A 315 17.55 2.42 -5.88
C TYR A 315 16.88 2.43 -7.25
N VAL A 316 17.43 1.61 -8.15
CA VAL A 316 16.79 1.16 -9.38
C VAL A 316 16.43 -0.31 -9.23
N GLN A 317 15.22 -0.69 -9.59
CA GLN A 317 14.82 -2.09 -9.72
C GLN A 317 14.71 -2.46 -11.20
N LEU A 318 15.23 -3.63 -11.54
CA LEU A 318 14.94 -4.36 -12.77
C LEU A 318 14.18 -5.63 -12.36
N GLY A 319 13.02 -5.87 -12.93
CA GLY A 319 12.21 -7.04 -12.60
C GLY A 319 11.56 -7.64 -13.82
N ALA A 320 11.14 -8.89 -13.70
CA ALA A 320 10.31 -9.56 -14.69
C ALA A 320 9.42 -10.61 -14.00
N ALA A 321 8.16 -10.65 -14.38
CA ALA A 321 7.25 -11.76 -14.06
C ALA A 321 6.90 -12.52 -15.34
N TYR A 322 6.75 -13.82 -15.24
CA TYR A 322 6.23 -14.66 -16.31
C TYR A 322 4.97 -15.38 -15.85
N TYR A 323 3.84 -15.03 -16.44
CA TYR A 323 2.54 -15.60 -16.15
C TYR A 323 2.28 -16.81 -17.07
N PHE A 324 2.34 -18.02 -16.52
CA PHE A 324 1.93 -19.23 -17.25
C PHE A 324 0.43 -19.23 -17.53
N ASN A 325 -0.32 -18.68 -16.62
CA ASN A 325 -1.76 -18.44 -16.68
C ASN A 325 -2.15 -17.45 -15.58
N LYS A 326 -3.46 -17.17 -15.43
CA LYS A 326 -3.97 -16.23 -14.41
C LYS A 326 -3.71 -16.66 -12.95
N ASN A 327 -3.40 -17.94 -12.72
CA ASN A 327 -3.25 -18.50 -11.37
C ASN A 327 -1.80 -18.77 -10.98
N PHE A 328 -0.86 -18.88 -11.94
CA PHE A 328 0.52 -19.23 -11.64
C PHE A 328 1.52 -18.36 -12.41
N ALA A 329 2.44 -17.76 -11.66
CA ALA A 329 3.53 -16.96 -12.19
C ALA A 329 4.86 -17.30 -11.49
N VAL A 330 5.96 -17.02 -12.18
CA VAL A 330 7.30 -16.94 -11.58
C VAL A 330 7.84 -15.53 -11.80
N ASP A 331 8.65 -15.06 -10.89
CA ASP A 331 9.21 -13.72 -10.93
C ASP A 331 10.65 -13.67 -10.48
N ALA A 332 11.36 -12.67 -10.98
CA ALA A 332 12.70 -12.34 -10.57
C ALA A 332 12.86 -10.81 -10.54
N ALA A 333 13.56 -10.31 -9.54
CA ALA A 333 13.89 -8.89 -9.44
C ALA A 333 15.32 -8.68 -8.94
N TYR A 334 15.94 -7.60 -9.39
CA TYR A 334 17.24 -7.13 -8.92
C TYR A 334 17.16 -5.66 -8.56
N LYS A 335 17.49 -5.34 -7.32
CA LYS A 335 17.57 -3.99 -6.79
C LYS A 335 19.01 -3.54 -6.76
N ILE A 336 19.32 -2.53 -7.56
CA ILE A 336 20.59 -1.83 -7.58
C ILE A 336 20.51 -0.71 -6.57
N ASN A 337 21.11 -0.89 -5.40
CA ASN A 337 21.11 0.11 -4.35
C ASN A 337 22.05 1.26 -4.69
N MET A 338 21.57 2.48 -4.53
CA MET A 338 22.33 3.70 -4.85
C MET A 338 22.73 4.48 -3.58
N LEU A 339 22.40 3.97 -2.39
CA LEU A 339 22.87 4.54 -1.13
C LEU A 339 24.34 4.19 -0.95
N LYS A 340 25.12 5.15 -0.47
CA LYS A 340 26.57 5.00 -0.23
C LYS A 340 26.93 4.96 1.25
N ASP A 341 25.99 5.38 2.11
CA ASP A 341 26.18 5.53 3.53
C ASP A 341 24.85 5.25 4.23
N ASP A 342 24.88 4.59 5.37
CA ASP A 342 23.72 4.33 6.21
C ASP A 342 23.37 5.52 7.14
N HIS A 343 24.21 6.55 7.16
CA HIS A 343 24.05 7.76 7.98
C HIS A 343 23.83 7.47 9.49
N ASN A 344 24.23 6.29 9.99
CA ASN A 344 23.94 5.76 11.33
C ASN A 344 22.43 5.54 11.57
N TYR A 345 21.64 5.29 10.53
CA TYR A 345 20.24 4.93 10.64
C TYR A 345 19.97 3.45 10.25
N GLY A 346 21.01 2.64 10.08
CA GLY A 346 20.88 1.23 9.72
C GLY A 346 20.25 1.02 8.34
N LEU A 347 20.44 1.98 7.42
CA LEU A 347 19.87 1.91 6.08
C LEU A 347 20.59 0.81 5.28
N THR A 348 19.83 0.00 4.56
CA THR A 348 20.38 -1.02 3.68
C THR A 348 21.07 -0.39 2.48
N THR A 349 22.35 -0.63 2.32
CA THR A 349 23.17 -0.13 1.20
C THR A 349 23.50 -1.21 0.18
N ASP A 350 23.10 -2.45 0.43
CA ASP A 350 23.39 -3.60 -0.42
C ASP A 350 22.43 -3.73 -1.60
N ASP A 351 22.94 -4.30 -2.67
CA ASP A 351 22.10 -4.83 -3.75
C ASP A 351 21.34 -6.06 -3.26
N GLN A 352 20.18 -6.29 -3.84
CA GLN A 352 19.31 -7.42 -3.52
C GLN A 352 18.81 -8.08 -4.80
N ALA A 353 18.75 -9.41 -4.80
CA ALA A 353 18.06 -10.17 -5.82
C ALA A 353 16.98 -11.02 -5.18
N VAL A 354 15.86 -11.18 -5.86
CA VAL A 354 14.72 -11.99 -5.39
C VAL A 354 14.28 -12.92 -6.51
N LEU A 355 13.95 -14.15 -6.13
CA LEU A 355 13.28 -15.11 -7.00
C LEU A 355 11.99 -15.59 -6.33
N GLY A 356 10.90 -15.60 -7.08
CA GLY A 356 9.60 -15.98 -6.57
C GLY A 356 8.81 -16.91 -7.48
N ALA A 357 7.91 -17.66 -6.87
CA ALA A 357 6.86 -18.40 -7.57
C ALA A 357 5.55 -18.22 -6.83
N THR A 358 4.52 -17.77 -7.54
CA THR A 358 3.22 -17.44 -6.95
C THR A 358 2.12 -18.32 -7.56
N TYR A 359 1.38 -19.02 -6.69
CA TYR A 359 0.07 -19.56 -7.02
C TYR A 359 -1.01 -18.67 -6.39
N GLN A 360 -2.00 -18.25 -7.18
CA GLN A 360 -3.10 -17.40 -6.72
C GLN A 360 -4.46 -17.92 -7.24
N PHE A 361 -5.53 -17.64 -6.49
CA PHE A 361 -6.90 -18.04 -6.82
C PHE A 361 -7.93 -16.99 -6.41
#